data_9eaf77bac64108044a0d7ed6f0648221
#
_entry.id   9eaf77bac64108044a0d7ed6f0648221
#
_cell.length_a   1.000
_cell.length_b   1.000
_cell.length_c   1.000
_cell.angle_alpha   90.00
_cell.angle_beta   90.00
_cell.angle_gamma   90.00
#
_symmetry.space_group_name_H-M   'P 1'
#
loop_
_entity.id
_entity.type
_entity.pdbx_description
1 polymer ?
#
loop_
_entity_poly.entity_id
_entity_poly.type
_entity_poly.pdbx_seq_one_letter_code
_entity_poly.pdbx_strand_id
1 'polypeptide(L)'
;METSIETGELFQKADWKKEKHVPVIECPDTIKAEELCEVKVSIGKEIAHPNTTEHHIAWISLLFKPCDEKFPYHIGQFLFNAHGASVQGPNTSTVYTNHSIITSFKTSKSGTIFASGYCNIHGLWLSSKDIIVE
;
A
#
# COMPACT_ATOMS: atom_id res chain seq x y z
N MET A 1 -3.00 -33.68 -3.91
CA MET A 1 -2.61 -32.26 -3.60
C MET A 1 -3.84 -31.44 -3.30
N GLU A 2 -3.81 -30.74 -2.20
CA GLU A 2 -4.87 -29.82 -1.85
C GLU A 2 -4.75 -28.54 -2.68
N THR A 3 -5.86 -28.06 -3.23
CA THR A 3 -5.85 -26.90 -4.12
C THR A 3 -6.61 -25.69 -3.54
N SER A 4 -7.30 -25.87 -2.40
CA SER A 4 -7.97 -24.76 -1.77
C SER A 4 -7.01 -23.94 -0.89
N ILE A 5 -7.10 -22.62 -0.99
CA ILE A 5 -6.30 -21.67 -0.22
C ILE A 5 -7.26 -20.77 0.55
N GLU A 6 -7.01 -20.62 1.84
CA GLU A 6 -7.81 -19.71 2.67
C GLU A 6 -7.53 -18.26 2.30
N THR A 7 -8.57 -17.42 2.31
CA THR A 7 -8.44 -16.01 1.94
C THR A 7 -7.46 -15.25 2.83
N GLY A 8 -7.31 -15.66 4.10
CA GLY A 8 -6.36 -15.06 5.02
C GLY A 8 -4.88 -15.29 4.66
N GLU A 9 -4.62 -16.23 3.75
CA GLU A 9 -3.26 -16.54 3.29
C GLU A 9 -2.87 -15.76 2.03
N LEU A 10 -3.79 -15.01 1.47
CA LEU A 10 -3.59 -14.29 0.21
C LEU A 10 -2.56 -13.18 0.35
N PHE A 11 -2.61 -12.46 1.46
CA PHE A 11 -1.71 -11.34 1.73
C PHE A 11 -0.72 -11.71 2.82
N GLN A 12 0.55 -11.34 2.62
CA GLN A 12 1.57 -11.43 3.65
C GLN A 12 1.49 -10.23 4.58
N LYS A 13 1.81 -10.43 5.86
CA LYS A 13 1.83 -9.40 6.89
C LYS A 13 3.12 -9.54 7.70
N ALA A 14 3.66 -8.42 8.13
CA ALA A 14 4.86 -8.40 8.98
C ALA A 14 5.03 -7.01 9.62
N ASP A 15 6.03 -6.88 10.49
CA ASP A 15 6.41 -5.61 11.07
C ASP A 15 7.26 -4.83 10.05
N TRP A 16 6.77 -3.68 9.60
CA TRP A 16 7.45 -2.84 8.60
C TRP A 16 8.84 -2.38 9.03
N LYS A 17 9.11 -2.37 10.33
CA LYS A 17 10.44 -2.01 10.85
C LYS A 17 11.48 -3.09 10.62
N LYS A 18 11.03 -4.31 10.33
CA LYS A 18 11.87 -5.50 10.14
C LYS A 18 11.74 -6.11 8.75
N GLU A 19 10.79 -5.62 7.95
CA GLU A 19 10.45 -6.20 6.66
C GLU A 19 10.25 -5.09 5.62
N LYS A 20 10.81 -5.26 4.44
CA LYS A 20 10.86 -4.23 3.40
C LYS A 20 9.64 -4.18 2.47
N HIS A 21 8.74 -5.18 2.54
CA HIS A 21 7.61 -5.28 1.61
C HIS A 21 6.31 -4.70 2.16
N VAL A 22 6.18 -4.61 3.47
CA VAL A 22 4.93 -4.19 4.13
C VAL A 22 4.69 -2.70 3.91
N PRO A 23 3.49 -2.31 3.42
CA PRO A 23 3.14 -0.90 3.33
C PRO A 23 3.15 -0.21 4.70
N VAL A 24 3.72 0.98 4.77
CA VAL A 24 3.70 1.83 5.97
C VAL A 24 2.66 2.90 5.78
N ILE A 25 1.66 2.94 6.66
CA ILE A 25 0.57 3.92 6.61
C ILE A 25 0.88 5.03 7.61
N GLU A 26 0.99 6.25 7.12
CA GLU A 26 1.21 7.44 7.95
C GLU A 26 0.03 8.39 7.76
N CYS A 27 -0.76 8.55 8.82
CA CYS A 27 -1.90 9.45 8.85
C CYS A 27 -2.24 9.79 10.30
N PRO A 28 -3.08 10.82 10.55
CA PRO A 28 -3.53 11.10 11.91
C PRO A 28 -4.31 9.92 12.51
N ASP A 29 -4.17 9.72 13.81
CA ASP A 29 -4.95 8.71 14.55
C ASP A 29 -6.40 9.14 14.72
N THR A 30 -6.63 10.44 14.82
CA THR A 30 -7.94 11.05 15.05
C THR A 30 -8.15 12.21 14.09
N ILE A 31 -9.36 12.28 13.52
CA ILE A 31 -9.77 13.36 12.64
C ILE A 31 -11.17 13.84 13.04
N LYS A 32 -11.56 15.01 12.57
CA LYS A 32 -12.94 15.50 12.69
C LYS A 32 -13.75 14.99 11.50
N ALA A 33 -15.05 14.80 11.72
CA ALA A 33 -15.95 14.38 10.65
C ALA A 33 -15.85 15.34 9.45
N GLU A 34 -15.77 14.75 8.26
CA GLU A 34 -15.71 15.47 6.97
C GLU A 34 -14.46 16.33 6.77
N GLU A 35 -13.50 16.28 7.69
CA GLU A 35 -12.19 16.87 7.49
C GLU A 35 -11.37 15.99 6.53
N LEU A 36 -10.58 16.61 5.66
CA LEU A 36 -9.68 15.84 4.80
C LEU A 36 -8.65 15.09 5.64
N CYS A 37 -8.63 13.78 5.48
CA CYS A 37 -7.63 12.91 6.08
C CYS A 37 -6.54 12.66 5.03
N GLU A 38 -5.36 13.21 5.27
CA GLU A 38 -4.22 12.96 4.40
C GLU A 38 -3.51 11.66 4.82
N VAL A 39 -3.27 10.81 3.86
CA VAL A 39 -2.65 9.50 4.07
C VAL A 39 -1.41 9.39 3.20
N LYS A 40 -0.29 9.08 3.81
CA LYS A 40 0.92 8.68 3.10
C LYS A 40 1.12 7.18 3.25
N VAL A 41 1.35 6.50 2.14
CA VAL A 41 1.68 5.08 2.14
C VAL A 41 2.99 4.89 1.39
N SER A 42 3.93 4.22 2.02
CA SER A 42 5.23 3.92 1.42
C SER A 42 5.63 2.48 1.68
N ILE A 43 6.45 1.93 0.80
CA ILE A 43 7.05 0.61 0.97
C ILE A 43 8.56 0.80 1.00
N GLY A 44 9.22 0.15 1.95
CA GLY A 44 10.67 0.27 2.10
C GLY A 44 11.13 1.49 2.89
N LYS A 45 10.30 1.97 3.82
CA LYS A 45 10.62 3.15 4.62
C LYS A 45 11.84 2.94 5.52
N GLU A 46 11.86 1.85 6.29
CA GLU A 46 12.95 1.55 7.21
C GLU A 46 14.02 0.71 6.55
N ILE A 47 13.60 -0.35 5.86
CA ILE A 47 14.48 -1.22 5.09
C ILE A 47 14.11 -1.03 3.63
N ALA A 48 15.02 -0.48 2.85
CA ALA A 48 14.76 -0.13 1.45
C ALA A 48 14.39 -1.37 0.61
N HIS A 49 13.34 -1.23 -0.19
CA HIS A 49 12.96 -2.25 -1.16
C HIS A 49 13.71 -2.00 -2.47
N PRO A 50 14.18 -3.05 -3.15
CA PRO A 50 14.76 -2.89 -4.48
C PRO A 50 13.81 -2.19 -5.45
N ASN A 51 14.38 -1.43 -6.37
CA ASN A 51 13.62 -0.77 -7.43
C ASN A 51 14.42 -0.88 -8.73
N THR A 52 14.31 -2.05 -9.33
CA THR A 52 15.00 -2.41 -10.56
C THR A 52 14.00 -2.95 -11.56
N THR A 53 14.41 -3.09 -12.81
CA THR A 53 13.56 -3.69 -13.85
C THR A 53 13.10 -5.09 -13.45
N GLU A 54 13.98 -5.87 -12.80
CA GLU A 54 13.69 -7.25 -12.43
C GLU A 54 12.90 -7.37 -11.11
N HIS A 55 13.07 -6.40 -10.19
CA HIS A 55 12.51 -6.49 -8.84
C HIS A 55 12.06 -5.12 -8.34
N HIS A 56 10.75 -4.93 -8.23
CA HIS A 56 10.18 -3.64 -7.86
C HIS A 56 8.78 -3.79 -7.26
N ILE A 57 8.26 -2.70 -6.72
CA ILE A 57 6.86 -2.58 -6.30
C ILE A 57 6.07 -2.05 -7.49
N ALA A 58 5.05 -2.80 -7.92
CA ALA A 58 4.25 -2.46 -9.09
C ALA A 58 3.13 -1.48 -8.78
N TRP A 59 2.51 -1.59 -7.59
CA TRP A 59 1.41 -0.70 -7.21
C TRP A 59 1.16 -0.72 -5.70
N ILE A 60 0.44 0.31 -5.23
CA ILE A 60 -0.13 0.41 -3.90
C ILE A 60 -1.63 0.66 -4.06
N SER A 61 -2.45 -0.06 -3.31
CA SER A 61 -3.90 0.11 -3.27
C SER A 61 -4.33 0.49 -1.86
N LEU A 62 -5.27 1.43 -1.77
CA LEU A 62 -5.75 1.95 -0.49
C LEU A 62 -7.26 1.74 -0.39
N LEU A 63 -7.68 1.10 0.72
CA LEU A 63 -9.07 0.81 1.02
C LEU A 63 -9.42 1.40 2.39
N PHE A 64 -10.69 1.73 2.58
CA PHE A 64 -11.21 2.13 3.88
C PHE A 64 -12.50 1.40 4.20
N LYS A 65 -12.57 0.79 5.36
CA LYS A 65 -13.81 0.15 5.84
C LYS A 65 -14.32 0.89 7.07
N PRO A 66 -15.45 1.62 6.94
CA PRO A 66 -16.06 2.27 8.09
C PRO A 66 -16.56 1.24 9.12
N CYS A 67 -16.51 1.62 10.40
CA CYS A 67 -17.19 0.86 11.46
C CYS A 67 -18.68 0.79 11.14
N ASP A 68 -19.33 -0.30 11.50
CA ASP A 68 -20.77 -0.51 11.36
C ASP A 68 -21.28 -0.53 9.92
N GLU A 69 -20.40 -0.52 8.93
CA GLU A 69 -20.76 -0.69 7.52
C GLU A 69 -20.22 -2.01 7.00
N LYS A 70 -21.00 -2.64 6.14
CA LYS A 70 -20.66 -3.97 5.62
C LYS A 70 -19.56 -3.91 4.57
N PHE A 71 -19.54 -2.86 3.75
CA PHE A 71 -18.69 -2.82 2.56
C PHE A 71 -17.50 -1.90 2.73
N PRO A 72 -16.29 -2.33 2.30
CA PRO A 72 -15.14 -1.44 2.20
C PRO A 72 -15.26 -0.56 0.95
N TYR A 73 -14.60 0.59 1.01
CA TYR A 73 -14.53 1.51 -0.12
C TYR A 73 -13.12 1.52 -0.68
N HIS A 74 -13.00 1.54 -2.00
CA HIS A 74 -11.72 1.67 -2.68
C HIS A 74 -11.37 3.14 -2.77
N ILE A 75 -10.34 3.56 -2.05
CA ILE A 75 -9.90 4.96 -2.01
C ILE A 75 -9.07 5.30 -3.25
N GLY A 76 -8.17 4.42 -3.62
CA GLY A 76 -7.37 4.64 -4.82
C GLY A 76 -6.37 3.53 -5.06
N GLN A 77 -5.86 3.48 -6.29
CA GLN A 77 -4.78 2.58 -6.69
C GLN A 77 -3.73 3.38 -7.45
N PHE A 78 -2.47 3.19 -7.11
CA PHE A 78 -1.35 3.97 -7.61
C PHE A 78 -0.37 3.04 -8.29
N LEU A 79 -0.24 3.18 -9.61
CA LEU A 79 0.60 2.31 -10.43
C LEU A 79 1.99 2.92 -10.58
N PHE A 80 3.01 2.07 -10.42
CA PHE A 80 4.40 2.43 -10.59
C PHE A 80 4.94 1.67 -11.79
N ASN A 81 5.12 2.35 -12.91
CA ASN A 81 5.36 1.69 -14.20
C ASN A 81 6.76 1.88 -14.76
N ALA A 82 7.57 2.79 -14.20
CA ALA A 82 8.93 3.04 -14.68
C ALA A 82 9.93 2.43 -13.69
N HIS A 83 10.59 1.37 -14.11
CA HIS A 83 11.52 0.60 -13.27
C HIS A 83 12.85 0.34 -13.94
N GLY A 84 13.33 1.30 -14.71
CA GLY A 84 14.67 1.25 -15.29
C GLY A 84 14.79 0.65 -16.68
N ALA A 85 13.71 0.12 -17.26
CA ALA A 85 13.75 -0.41 -18.61
C ALA A 85 13.84 0.72 -19.65
N SER A 86 14.66 0.54 -20.67
CA SER A 86 14.76 1.44 -21.82
C SER A 86 15.08 0.64 -23.08
N VAL A 87 15.15 1.33 -24.20
CA VAL A 87 15.55 0.70 -25.49
C VAL A 87 16.94 0.05 -25.41
N GLN A 88 17.75 0.45 -24.43
CA GLN A 88 19.09 -0.09 -24.24
C GLN A 88 19.12 -1.31 -23.31
N GLY A 89 17.98 -1.70 -22.74
CA GLY A 89 17.85 -2.88 -21.89
C GLY A 89 17.47 -2.57 -20.44
N PRO A 90 17.52 -3.58 -19.59
CA PRO A 90 17.16 -3.43 -18.17
C PRO A 90 18.09 -2.48 -17.43
N ASN A 91 17.52 -1.69 -16.51
CA ASN A 91 18.25 -0.80 -15.60
C ASN A 91 19.15 0.24 -16.31
N THR A 92 18.72 0.67 -17.49
CA THR A 92 19.44 1.65 -18.31
C THR A 92 18.69 2.98 -18.45
N SER A 93 17.45 3.05 -17.93
CA SER A 93 16.64 4.27 -17.96
C SER A 93 17.15 5.31 -16.97
N THR A 94 16.77 6.56 -17.23
CA THR A 94 17.02 7.69 -16.32
C THR A 94 15.82 7.98 -15.42
N VAL A 95 14.71 7.23 -15.56
CA VAL A 95 13.48 7.47 -14.80
C VAL A 95 13.07 6.21 -14.03
N TYR A 96 12.86 6.40 -12.73
CA TYR A 96 12.34 5.36 -11.84
C TYR A 96 11.18 5.93 -11.03
N THR A 97 10.06 5.20 -10.97
CA THR A 97 8.96 5.57 -10.09
C THR A 97 9.33 5.26 -8.65
N ASN A 98 8.83 6.10 -7.73
CA ASN A 98 9.05 5.90 -6.30
C ASN A 98 7.79 5.28 -5.67
N HIS A 99 7.94 4.19 -4.93
CA HIS A 99 6.83 3.47 -4.31
C HIS A 99 6.38 4.11 -2.99
N SER A 100 5.99 5.38 -3.10
CA SER A 100 5.44 6.18 -2.00
C SER A 100 4.37 7.11 -2.57
N ILE A 101 3.21 7.17 -1.91
CA ILE A 101 2.09 7.99 -2.38
C ILE A 101 1.50 8.81 -1.24
N ILE A 102 0.92 9.94 -1.59
CA ILE A 102 0.12 10.76 -0.69
C ILE A 102 -1.23 10.97 -1.35
N THR A 103 -2.31 10.73 -0.60
CA THR A 103 -3.66 11.00 -1.04
C THR A 103 -4.50 11.47 0.14
N SER A 104 -5.75 11.86 -0.12
CA SER A 104 -6.65 12.29 0.94
C SER A 104 -8.06 11.81 0.66
N PHE A 105 -8.84 11.65 1.72
CA PHE A 105 -10.25 11.32 1.64
C PHE A 105 -10.98 11.90 2.84
N LYS A 106 -12.31 11.86 2.78
CA LYS A 106 -13.18 12.30 3.89
C LYS A 106 -13.99 11.12 4.37
N THR A 107 -14.24 11.09 5.67
CA THR A 107 -15.18 10.13 6.27
C THR A 107 -15.87 10.77 7.46
N SER A 108 -17.15 10.45 7.65
CA SER A 108 -17.88 10.85 8.86
C SER A 108 -17.89 9.75 9.93
N LYS A 109 -17.27 8.61 9.64
CA LYS A 109 -17.23 7.47 10.56
C LYS A 109 -15.81 7.02 10.80
N SER A 110 -15.55 6.59 12.03
CA SER A 110 -14.33 5.86 12.37
C SER A 110 -14.26 4.58 11.55
N GLY A 111 -13.08 4.09 11.32
CA GLY A 111 -12.88 2.86 10.57
C GLY A 111 -11.42 2.46 10.46
N THR A 112 -11.14 1.59 9.51
CA THR A 112 -9.79 1.06 9.31
C THR A 112 -9.35 1.30 7.87
N ILE A 113 -8.17 1.87 7.72
CA ILE A 113 -7.47 1.95 6.43
C ILE A 113 -6.71 0.65 6.22
N PHE A 114 -6.81 0.11 5.00
CA PHE A 114 -6.00 -1.03 4.56
C PHE A 114 -5.16 -0.57 3.39
N ALA A 115 -3.86 -0.85 3.45
CA ALA A 115 -2.95 -0.60 2.34
C ALA A 115 -2.37 -1.93 1.87
N SER A 116 -2.46 -2.19 0.58
CA SER A 116 -1.82 -3.36 -0.03
C SER A 116 -0.82 -2.91 -1.07
N GLY A 117 0.24 -3.70 -1.22
CA GLY A 117 1.27 -3.47 -2.21
C GLY A 117 1.61 -4.75 -2.94
N TYR A 118 2.07 -4.60 -4.16
CA TYR A 118 2.44 -5.75 -5.00
C TYR A 118 3.91 -5.66 -5.42
N CYS A 119 4.68 -6.63 -4.94
CA CYS A 119 6.04 -6.87 -5.40
C CYS A 119 5.98 -7.92 -6.51
N ASN A 120 6.59 -7.64 -7.65
CA ASN A 120 6.55 -8.57 -8.79
C ASN A 120 7.23 -9.92 -8.53
N ILE A 121 8.08 -9.98 -7.49
CA ILE A 121 8.78 -11.23 -7.08
C ILE A 121 8.11 -11.85 -5.86
N HIS A 122 7.77 -11.05 -4.84
CA HIS A 122 7.33 -11.57 -3.52
C HIS A 122 5.84 -11.40 -3.26
N GLY A 123 5.04 -10.96 -4.24
CA GLY A 123 3.58 -11.00 -4.18
C GLY A 123 2.93 -9.87 -3.38
N LEU A 124 1.80 -10.20 -2.78
CA LEU A 124 0.90 -9.23 -2.14
C LEU A 124 1.17 -9.10 -0.64
N TRP A 125 1.24 -7.88 -0.17
CA TRP A 125 1.47 -7.53 1.23
C TRP A 125 0.42 -6.54 1.71
N LEU A 126 -0.01 -6.66 2.96
CA LEU A 126 -1.11 -5.89 3.53
C LEU A 126 -0.74 -5.33 4.89
N SER A 127 -1.14 -4.10 5.14
CA SER A 127 -1.13 -3.49 6.47
C SER A 127 -2.42 -2.74 6.71
N SER A 128 -2.67 -2.37 7.96
CA SER A 128 -3.87 -1.64 8.34
C SER A 128 -3.58 -0.63 9.43
N LYS A 129 -4.42 0.40 9.50
CA LYS A 129 -4.38 1.40 10.56
C LYS A 129 -5.78 1.91 10.85
N ASP A 130 -6.13 2.00 12.14
CA ASP A 130 -7.43 2.53 12.57
C ASP A 130 -7.41 4.06 12.59
N ILE A 131 -8.54 4.66 12.23
CA ILE A 131 -8.80 6.09 12.31
C ILE A 131 -10.05 6.31 13.16
N ILE A 132 -9.92 7.21 14.12
CA ILE A 132 -11.03 7.62 14.98
C ILE A 132 -11.56 8.96 14.50
N VAL A 133 -12.88 9.04 14.32
CA VAL A 133 -13.57 10.30 14.01
C VAL A 133 -14.24 10.82 15.29
N GLU A 134 -13.94 12.04 15.63
CA GLU A 134 -14.52 12.72 16.80
C GLU A 134 -15.63 13.67 16.40
#